data_2b0c7f2efd260c0d727f25a4c0b71d24
#
_entry.id   2b0c7f2efd260c0d727f25a4c0b71d24
#
_cell.length_a   1.000
_cell.length_b   1.000
_cell.length_c   1.000
_cell.angle_alpha   90.00
_cell.angle_beta   90.00
_cell.angle_gamma   90.00
#
_symmetry.space_group_name_H-M   'P 1'
#
loop_
_entity.id
_entity.type
_entity.pdbx_description
1 polymer ?
#
loop_
_entity_poly.entity_id
_entity_poly.type
_entity_poly.pdbx_seq_one_letter_code
_entity_poly.pdbx_strand_id
1 'polypeptide(L)'
;EIKATGMEDKLASTKYVDIDWSQRARQLEKGFTYENRLSELTYKVTGDNVDNLSAAKDDSQDLPGRIDWVAFKNQFFSSVFIAEQDFDKVSVKSKMEQQGSGYIKDYSAEMNTFFDPSGKEPTEMYFYFGPNHFKTLKALDKGRDEKWELHRLVYLGWPLIRWINQFITINVFDWLSGWGLSMGIVLLILTIMVKVLVYPATWKTYMSSAKMRVLKPKIDEINKKYPKQEDAMKKQQEVMSLYSQYGVSPMGGCLPMLLQFPILMALFMFVPSAIELRQQSFLWADDLSTYDAIITFPFHIPFLGNHLSLFCLLMTLTNILNT
;
A
#
# COMPACT_ATOMS: atom_id res chain seq x y z
N GLU A 1 0.70 32.79 0.50
CA GLU A 1 0.46 33.83 -0.51
C GLU A 1 1.70 34.72 -0.64
N ILE A 2 2.17 34.92 -1.88
CA ILE A 2 3.22 35.90 -2.19
C ILE A 2 2.58 37.03 -3.02
N LYS A 3 2.71 38.27 -2.53
CA LYS A 3 2.19 39.43 -3.20
C LYS A 3 3.26 40.52 -3.27
N ALA A 4 3.55 41.00 -4.48
CA ALA A 4 4.46 42.12 -4.69
C ALA A 4 3.83 43.43 -4.22
N THR A 5 4.62 44.33 -3.64
CA THR A 5 4.18 45.69 -3.29
C THR A 5 5.30 46.66 -3.60
N GLY A 6 5.07 47.62 -4.51
CA GLY A 6 6.05 48.65 -4.87
C GLY A 6 7.29 48.09 -5.62
N MET A 7 7.13 46.97 -6.32
CA MET A 7 8.23 46.31 -7.04
C MET A 7 8.08 46.34 -8.56
N GLU A 8 7.05 46.97 -9.05
CA GLU A 8 6.68 47.00 -10.49
C GLU A 8 7.85 47.40 -11.37
N ASP A 9 8.58 48.47 -11.03
CA ASP A 9 9.70 48.98 -11.82
C ASP A 9 10.99 48.12 -11.66
N LYS A 10 11.12 47.40 -10.55
CA LYS A 10 12.33 46.62 -10.23
C LYS A 10 12.27 45.20 -10.78
N LEU A 11 11.07 44.63 -10.83
CA LEU A 11 10.84 43.22 -11.21
C LEU A 11 9.98 43.10 -12.47
N ALA A 12 9.88 44.14 -13.29
CA ALA A 12 8.97 44.22 -14.47
C ALA A 12 9.14 43.06 -15.47
N SER A 13 10.33 42.46 -15.53
CA SER A 13 10.62 41.29 -16.40
C SER A 13 10.49 39.93 -15.67
N THR A 14 10.28 39.93 -14.38
CA THR A 14 10.21 38.69 -13.58
C THR A 14 8.78 38.15 -13.62
N LYS A 15 8.61 36.94 -14.16
CA LYS A 15 7.31 36.26 -14.29
C LYS A 15 7.21 35.03 -13.40
N TYR A 16 8.30 34.62 -12.79
CA TYR A 16 8.38 33.42 -11.99
C TYR A 16 9.20 33.67 -10.73
N VAL A 17 8.87 32.95 -9.68
CA VAL A 17 9.67 32.84 -8.47
C VAL A 17 10.18 31.42 -8.36
N ASP A 18 11.49 31.28 -8.11
CA ASP A 18 12.13 30.02 -7.87
C ASP A 18 11.96 29.63 -6.41
N ILE A 19 11.69 28.36 -6.17
CA ILE A 19 11.42 27.80 -4.85
C ILE A 19 12.28 26.55 -4.69
N ASP A 20 13.14 26.58 -3.65
CA ASP A 20 13.89 25.42 -3.19
C ASP A 20 13.26 24.91 -1.92
N TRP A 21 12.80 23.65 -1.96
CA TRP A 21 12.21 22.99 -0.81
C TRP A 21 12.92 21.69 -0.52
N SER A 22 13.42 21.55 0.71
CA SER A 22 14.12 20.35 1.14
C SER A 22 13.66 19.90 2.51
N GLN A 23 13.71 18.60 2.73
CA GLN A 23 13.36 17.98 4.00
C GLN A 23 14.19 16.73 4.22
N ARG A 24 14.86 16.67 5.35
CA ARG A 24 15.47 15.45 5.82
C ARG A 24 14.49 14.69 6.70
N ALA A 25 13.93 13.60 6.16
CA ALA A 25 12.86 12.83 6.78
C ALA A 25 13.39 11.99 7.95
N ARG A 26 12.90 12.25 9.17
CA ARG A 26 13.26 11.48 10.37
C ARG A 26 12.67 10.08 10.31
N GLN A 27 13.42 9.11 10.85
CA GLN A 27 12.87 7.81 11.19
C GLN A 27 11.89 7.95 12.35
N LEU A 28 10.64 7.59 12.14
CA LEU A 28 9.55 7.68 13.12
C LEU A 28 9.10 6.31 13.61
N GLU A 29 9.37 5.26 12.82
CA GLU A 29 8.90 3.90 13.08
C GLU A 29 10.06 2.97 13.47
N LYS A 30 9.70 1.87 14.14
CA LYS A 30 10.68 0.92 14.70
C LYS A 30 11.54 0.23 13.62
N GLY A 31 11.00 -0.01 12.45
CA GLY A 31 11.64 -0.75 11.37
C GLY A 31 12.17 0.14 10.25
N PHE A 32 13.45 0.53 10.27
CA PHE A 32 14.07 1.37 9.23
C PHE A 32 13.79 0.89 7.81
N THR A 33 14.07 -0.37 7.50
CA THR A 33 13.92 -0.92 6.14
C THR A 33 12.47 -0.86 5.66
N TYR A 34 11.52 -1.09 6.55
CA TYR A 34 10.10 -1.10 6.23
C TYR A 34 9.58 0.32 6.02
N GLU A 35 9.87 1.24 6.94
CA GLU A 35 9.51 2.65 6.83
C GLU A 35 10.13 3.29 5.60
N ASN A 36 11.44 3.00 5.32
CA ASN A 36 12.12 3.50 4.15
C ASN A 36 11.45 3.07 2.84
N ARG A 37 10.97 1.83 2.75
CA ARG A 37 10.24 1.30 1.57
C ARG A 37 8.91 2.00 1.34
N LEU A 38 8.25 2.46 2.40
CA LEU A 38 6.96 3.16 2.35
C LEU A 38 7.11 4.68 2.28
N SER A 39 8.35 5.18 2.31
CA SER A 39 8.67 6.61 2.26
C SER A 39 9.21 6.96 0.88
N GLU A 40 8.53 7.89 0.21
CA GLU A 40 8.79 8.24 -1.19
C GLU A 40 8.48 9.70 -1.48
N LEU A 41 9.15 10.28 -2.48
CA LEU A 41 8.78 11.56 -3.05
C LEU A 41 7.70 11.31 -4.10
N THR A 42 6.54 11.92 -3.89
CA THR A 42 5.36 11.75 -4.75
C THR A 42 4.97 13.11 -5.33
N TYR A 43 4.45 13.13 -6.54
CA TYR A 43 4.02 14.34 -7.22
C TYR A 43 2.79 14.09 -8.09
N LYS A 44 2.06 15.14 -8.41
CA LYS A 44 0.93 15.09 -9.34
C LYS A 44 1.18 15.98 -10.52
N VAL A 45 1.15 15.38 -11.70
CA VAL A 45 1.16 16.11 -12.98
C VAL A 45 -0.25 16.68 -13.23
N THR A 46 -0.33 17.94 -13.61
CA THR A 46 -1.59 18.62 -13.90
C THR A 46 -2.37 17.91 -15.00
N GLY A 47 -3.62 17.54 -14.69
CA GLY A 47 -4.48 16.81 -15.63
C GLY A 47 -4.12 15.32 -15.83
N ASP A 48 -3.15 14.78 -15.10
CA ASP A 48 -2.69 13.39 -15.21
C ASP A 48 -2.64 12.70 -13.83
N ASN A 49 -2.00 11.55 -13.78
CA ASN A 49 -1.91 10.71 -12.60
C ASN A 49 -0.90 11.24 -11.56
N VAL A 50 -1.06 10.74 -10.35
CA VAL A 50 -0.06 10.86 -9.28
C VAL A 50 1.01 9.80 -9.54
N ASP A 51 2.28 10.22 -9.49
CA ASP A 51 3.45 9.37 -9.68
C ASP A 51 4.49 9.61 -8.57
N ASN A 52 5.53 8.80 -8.50
CA ASN A 52 6.53 8.86 -7.43
C ASN A 52 7.92 8.46 -7.91
N LEU A 53 8.95 8.98 -7.25
CA LEU A 53 10.31 8.50 -7.39
C LEU A 53 10.47 7.12 -6.72
N SER A 54 11.49 6.38 -7.14
CA SER A 54 11.80 5.07 -6.55
C SER A 54 12.06 5.17 -5.04
N ALA A 55 11.28 4.42 -4.25
CA ALA A 55 11.53 4.30 -2.82
C ALA A 55 12.75 3.40 -2.48
N ALA A 56 13.20 2.57 -3.42
CA ALA A 56 14.21 1.53 -3.18
C ALA A 56 15.65 1.96 -3.44
N LYS A 57 15.87 3.10 -4.07
CA LYS A 57 17.20 3.63 -4.45
C LYS A 57 17.21 5.15 -4.46
N ASP A 58 18.40 5.73 -4.50
CA ASP A 58 18.54 7.15 -4.81
C ASP A 58 18.00 7.40 -6.21
N ASP A 59 17.16 8.42 -6.33
CA ASP A 59 16.50 8.75 -7.58
C ASP A 59 16.37 10.26 -7.75
N SER A 60 16.45 10.73 -8.98
CA SER A 60 16.27 12.15 -9.31
C SER A 60 15.67 12.27 -10.71
N GLN A 61 14.78 13.22 -10.88
CA GLN A 61 14.06 13.40 -12.13
C GLN A 61 13.69 14.86 -12.35
N ASP A 62 13.86 15.32 -13.59
CA ASP A 62 13.23 16.53 -14.07
C ASP A 62 11.82 16.17 -14.56
N LEU A 63 10.81 16.72 -13.93
CA LEU A 63 9.43 16.32 -14.15
C LEU A 63 8.89 16.97 -15.43
N PRO A 64 8.20 16.21 -16.28
CA PRO A 64 7.57 16.76 -17.48
C PRO A 64 6.30 17.53 -17.15
N GLY A 65 6.13 18.67 -17.79
CA GLY A 65 4.88 19.45 -17.72
C GLY A 65 4.71 20.24 -16.43
N ARG A 66 3.46 20.58 -16.12
CA ARG A 66 3.06 21.33 -14.94
C ARG A 66 2.73 20.38 -13.81
N ILE A 67 3.03 20.78 -12.58
CA ILE A 67 2.89 19.95 -11.38
C ILE A 67 1.96 20.67 -10.40
N ASP A 68 0.88 20.02 -10.00
CA ASP A 68 -0.08 20.55 -9.02
C ASP A 68 0.55 20.60 -7.62
N TRP A 69 1.26 19.56 -7.24
CA TRP A 69 1.92 19.46 -5.94
C TRP A 69 3.07 18.46 -5.92
N VAL A 70 3.97 18.68 -4.97
CA VAL A 70 5.05 17.77 -4.59
C VAL A 70 4.86 17.38 -3.14
N ALA A 71 5.07 16.10 -2.81
CA ALA A 71 4.94 15.55 -1.45
C ALA A 71 6.18 14.78 -1.02
N PHE A 72 6.69 15.09 0.15
CA PHE A 72 7.68 14.31 0.88
C PHE A 72 6.93 13.42 1.86
N LYS A 73 6.75 12.18 1.47
CA LYS A 73 5.92 11.22 2.16
C LYS A 73 6.76 10.27 3.01
N ASN A 74 6.41 10.14 4.29
CA ASN A 74 6.79 9.04 5.15
C ASN A 74 5.64 8.02 5.24
N GLN A 75 5.83 6.92 5.97
CA GLN A 75 4.82 5.87 6.10
C GLN A 75 3.44 6.44 6.50
N PHE A 76 3.38 7.22 7.57
CA PHE A 76 2.10 7.70 8.14
C PHE A 76 1.89 9.20 8.02
N PHE A 77 2.88 9.97 7.64
CA PHE A 77 2.80 11.43 7.55
C PHE A 77 3.39 11.94 6.25
N SER A 78 2.83 13.02 5.75
CA SER A 78 3.36 13.70 4.57
C SER A 78 3.48 15.20 4.79
N SER A 79 4.51 15.76 4.19
CA SER A 79 4.63 17.20 3.93
C SER A 79 4.33 17.40 2.45
N VAL A 80 3.31 18.19 2.12
CA VAL A 80 2.90 18.44 0.74
C VAL A 80 2.94 19.93 0.46
N PHE A 81 3.54 20.29 -0.64
CA PHE A 81 3.55 21.66 -1.15
C PHE A 81 2.75 21.73 -2.43
N ILE A 82 1.76 22.60 -2.47
CA ILE A 82 0.71 22.68 -3.48
C ILE A 82 0.69 24.08 -4.05
N ALA A 83 0.70 24.21 -5.37
CA ALA A 83 0.46 25.47 -6.07
C ALA A 83 -0.99 25.57 -6.51
N GLU A 84 -1.59 26.74 -6.40
CA GLU A 84 -2.92 26.98 -6.99
C GLU A 84 -2.83 27.18 -8.51
N GLN A 85 -1.70 27.67 -9.02
CA GLN A 85 -1.46 27.92 -10.45
C GLN A 85 -0.37 27.01 -11.05
N ASP A 86 -0.18 25.83 -10.49
CA ASP A 86 0.85 24.87 -10.86
C ASP A 86 2.29 25.32 -10.60
N PHE A 87 3.19 24.33 -10.47
CA PHE A 87 4.63 24.51 -10.55
C PHE A 87 5.11 24.19 -11.97
N ASP A 88 6.03 24.98 -12.45
CA ASP A 88 6.73 24.76 -13.72
C ASP A 88 8.19 24.38 -13.45
N LYS A 89 8.84 23.69 -14.41
CA LYS A 89 10.27 23.28 -14.35
C LYS A 89 10.67 22.64 -13.01
N VAL A 90 9.94 21.60 -12.64
CA VAL A 90 10.14 20.92 -11.37
C VAL A 90 11.24 19.86 -11.50
N SER A 91 12.28 19.99 -10.69
CA SER A 91 13.32 18.96 -10.50
C SER A 91 13.25 18.40 -9.09
N VAL A 92 13.16 17.09 -8.98
CA VAL A 92 12.98 16.40 -7.69
C VAL A 92 14.07 15.37 -7.45
N LYS A 93 14.46 15.22 -6.19
CA LYS A 93 15.51 14.29 -5.79
C LYS A 93 15.17 13.63 -4.46
N SER A 94 15.37 12.33 -4.39
CA SER A 94 15.23 11.52 -3.18
C SER A 94 16.52 10.73 -2.98
N LYS A 95 17.16 10.90 -1.83
CA LYS A 95 18.37 10.19 -1.44
C LYS A 95 18.11 9.36 -0.19
N MET A 96 18.58 8.11 -0.19
CA MET A 96 18.45 7.22 0.96
C MET A 96 19.46 7.59 2.05
N GLU A 97 19.00 7.57 3.29
CA GLU A 97 19.86 7.72 4.46
C GLU A 97 20.31 6.35 4.98
N GLN A 98 21.41 6.35 5.75
CA GLN A 98 21.94 5.13 6.33
C GLN A 98 21.15 4.71 7.57
N GLN A 99 20.95 3.41 7.74
CA GLN A 99 20.36 2.87 8.96
C GLN A 99 21.17 3.27 10.19
N GLY A 100 20.50 3.79 11.21
CA GLY A 100 21.12 4.29 12.44
C GLY A 100 21.44 5.77 12.43
N SER A 101 21.28 6.49 11.30
CA SER A 101 21.44 7.95 11.25
C SER A 101 20.32 8.71 11.97
N GLY A 102 19.19 8.04 12.27
CA GLY A 102 17.96 8.65 12.78
C GLY A 102 17.08 9.27 11.68
N TYR A 103 17.48 9.13 10.43
CA TYR A 103 16.77 9.62 9.25
C TYR A 103 16.60 8.50 8.23
N ILE A 104 15.61 8.62 7.34
CA ILE A 104 15.29 7.62 6.31
C ILE A 104 15.58 8.12 4.90
N LYS A 105 15.26 9.38 4.62
CA LYS A 105 15.41 10.02 3.32
C LYS A 105 15.87 11.47 3.46
N ASP A 106 16.56 11.92 2.43
CA ASP A 106 16.82 13.33 2.16
C ASP A 106 16.12 13.70 0.86
N TYR A 107 15.11 14.58 0.95
CA TYR A 107 14.28 15.02 -0.16
C TYR A 107 14.62 16.44 -0.54
N SER A 108 14.64 16.73 -1.83
CA SER A 108 14.70 18.08 -2.36
C SER A 108 13.84 18.22 -3.60
N ALA A 109 13.27 19.41 -3.76
CA ALA A 109 12.51 19.81 -4.93
C ALA A 109 12.86 21.27 -5.27
N GLU A 110 13.32 21.48 -6.49
CA GLU A 110 13.54 22.78 -7.07
C GLU A 110 12.42 23.01 -8.08
N MET A 111 11.70 24.11 -7.95
CA MET A 111 10.51 24.38 -8.76
C MET A 111 10.32 25.87 -8.92
N ASN A 112 9.57 26.28 -9.94
CA ASN A 112 9.13 27.66 -10.04
C ASN A 112 7.62 27.76 -10.22
N THR A 113 7.05 28.88 -9.85
CA THR A 113 5.63 29.17 -10.04
C THR A 113 5.45 30.60 -10.54
N PHE A 114 4.29 30.86 -11.13
CA PHE A 114 3.96 32.19 -11.64
C PHE A 114 4.02 33.26 -10.55
N PHE A 115 4.57 34.42 -10.91
CA PHE A 115 4.69 35.56 -10.04
C PHE A 115 4.28 36.84 -10.80
N ASP A 116 3.35 37.61 -10.23
CA ASP A 116 2.96 38.93 -10.77
C ASP A 116 3.68 40.06 -10.01
N PRO A 117 4.68 40.71 -10.62
CA PRO A 117 5.39 41.83 -10.00
C PRO A 117 4.51 43.07 -9.78
N SER A 118 3.37 43.18 -10.47
CA SER A 118 2.42 44.25 -10.23
C SER A 118 1.61 44.09 -8.95
N GLY A 119 1.60 42.89 -8.38
CA GLY A 119 0.86 42.57 -7.18
C GLY A 119 -0.66 42.55 -7.32
N LYS A 120 -1.20 42.56 -8.57
CA LYS A 120 -2.63 42.41 -8.83
C LYS A 120 -3.11 41.01 -8.60
N GLU A 121 -2.30 40.03 -9.05
CA GLU A 121 -2.58 38.62 -8.90
C GLU A 121 -1.59 38.02 -7.89
N PRO A 122 -2.05 37.67 -6.67
CA PRO A 122 -1.18 37.02 -5.69
C PRO A 122 -0.85 35.58 -6.11
N THR A 123 0.37 35.14 -5.86
CA THR A 123 0.75 33.74 -6.02
C THR A 123 0.29 32.95 -4.79
N GLU A 124 -0.71 32.09 -4.95
CA GLU A 124 -1.27 31.30 -3.86
C GLU A 124 -0.66 29.89 -3.82
N MET A 125 -0.23 29.50 -2.65
CA MET A 125 0.36 28.20 -2.40
C MET A 125 -0.10 27.67 -1.03
N TYR A 126 -0.16 26.36 -0.88
CA TYR A 126 -0.61 25.72 0.33
C TYR A 126 0.41 24.69 0.81
N PHE A 127 0.58 24.60 2.12
CA PHE A 127 1.27 23.50 2.76
C PHE A 127 0.26 22.60 3.47
N TYR A 128 0.42 21.29 3.28
CA TYR A 128 -0.23 20.31 4.11
C TYR A 128 0.85 19.57 4.90
N PHE A 129 0.74 19.59 6.22
CA PHE A 129 1.54 18.78 7.13
C PHE A 129 0.58 17.94 7.96
N GLY A 130 0.56 16.64 7.74
CA GLY A 130 -0.43 15.83 8.42
C GLY A 130 -0.37 14.34 8.11
N PRO A 131 -1.36 13.61 8.67
CA PRO A 131 -1.42 12.17 8.54
C PRO A 131 -1.83 11.72 7.13
N ASN A 132 -1.29 10.58 6.70
CA ASN A 132 -1.72 9.89 5.50
C ASN A 132 -3.03 9.13 5.74
N HIS A 133 -4.07 9.87 6.15
CA HIS A 133 -5.39 9.31 6.39
C HIS A 133 -6.30 9.53 5.18
N PHE A 134 -6.76 8.45 4.56
CA PHE A 134 -7.46 8.47 3.28
C PHE A 134 -8.66 9.43 3.25
N LYS A 135 -9.55 9.36 4.25
CA LYS A 135 -10.75 10.21 4.29
C LYS A 135 -10.43 11.68 4.51
N THR A 136 -9.45 11.98 5.36
CA THR A 136 -8.99 13.37 5.60
C THR A 136 -8.43 13.97 4.32
N LEU A 137 -7.53 13.24 3.63
CA LEU A 137 -6.94 13.72 2.38
C LEU A 137 -7.98 13.86 1.26
N LYS A 138 -8.94 12.94 1.19
CA LYS A 138 -10.03 13.01 0.21
C LYS A 138 -10.99 14.17 0.48
N ALA A 139 -11.15 14.55 1.75
CA ALA A 139 -12.02 15.67 2.12
C ALA A 139 -11.47 17.03 1.67
N LEU A 140 -10.15 17.16 1.41
CA LEU A 140 -9.52 18.36 0.89
C LEU A 140 -9.94 18.69 -0.56
N ASP A 141 -10.41 17.69 -1.29
CA ASP A 141 -10.95 17.87 -2.66
C ASP A 141 -12.39 18.39 -2.68
N LYS A 142 -13.05 18.50 -1.49
CA LYS A 142 -14.45 18.87 -1.43
C LYS A 142 -14.65 20.34 -1.73
N GLY A 143 -15.45 20.62 -2.76
CA GLY A 143 -15.76 21.99 -3.20
C GLY A 143 -14.70 22.60 -4.13
N ARG A 144 -13.74 21.84 -4.60
CA ARG A 144 -12.76 22.25 -5.61
C ARG A 144 -13.18 21.75 -6.99
N ASP A 145 -13.03 22.60 -7.97
CA ASP A 145 -13.25 22.25 -9.39
C ASP A 145 -12.11 21.34 -9.87
N GLU A 146 -10.86 21.73 -9.58
CA GLU A 146 -9.67 20.92 -9.81
C GLU A 146 -9.28 20.19 -8.53
N LYS A 147 -9.27 18.87 -8.61
CA LYS A 147 -9.00 17.99 -7.46
C LYS A 147 -7.51 17.75 -7.28
N TRP A 148 -7.02 18.01 -6.08
CA TRP A 148 -5.64 17.69 -5.73
C TRP A 148 -5.38 16.20 -5.66
N GLU A 149 -6.40 15.38 -5.35
CA GLU A 149 -6.28 13.91 -5.22
C GLU A 149 -5.21 13.46 -4.19
N LEU A 150 -4.98 14.24 -3.13
CA LEU A 150 -3.99 13.92 -2.09
C LEU A 150 -4.24 12.57 -1.41
N HIS A 151 -5.46 12.05 -1.46
CA HIS A 151 -5.78 10.71 -0.97
C HIS A 151 -5.00 9.59 -1.67
N ARG A 152 -4.40 9.85 -2.83
CA ARG A 152 -3.52 8.91 -3.54
C ARG A 152 -2.15 8.74 -2.88
N LEU A 153 -1.78 9.61 -1.95
CA LEU A 153 -0.61 9.41 -1.06
C LEU A 153 -0.78 8.15 -0.20
N VAL A 154 -2.01 7.73 0.09
CA VAL A 154 -2.27 6.46 0.76
C VAL A 154 -2.22 5.33 -0.25
N TYR A 155 -1.16 4.50 -0.19
CA TYR A 155 -0.99 3.39 -1.10
C TYR A 155 -1.95 2.25 -0.78
N LEU A 156 -2.98 2.09 -1.58
CA LEU A 156 -4.03 1.08 -1.43
C LEU A 156 -3.94 -0.07 -2.45
N GLY A 157 -2.82 -0.16 -3.16
CA GLY A 157 -2.56 -1.20 -4.16
C GLY A 157 -3.00 -0.86 -5.59
N TRP A 158 -2.95 -1.85 -6.47
CA TRP A 158 -3.33 -1.75 -7.89
C TRP A 158 -4.81 -1.41 -8.07
N PRO A 159 -5.28 -1.02 -9.25
CA PRO A 159 -6.65 -0.51 -9.45
C PRO A 159 -7.75 -1.37 -8.87
N LEU A 160 -7.71 -2.70 -9.07
CA LEU A 160 -8.70 -3.63 -8.49
C LEU A 160 -8.62 -3.68 -6.96
N ILE A 161 -7.41 -3.78 -6.42
CA ILE A 161 -7.16 -3.83 -4.97
C ILE A 161 -7.54 -2.50 -4.32
N ARG A 162 -7.15 -1.40 -4.95
CA ARG A 162 -7.53 -0.04 -4.53
C ARG A 162 -9.04 0.13 -4.47
N TRP A 163 -9.78 -0.37 -5.48
CA TRP A 163 -11.24 -0.32 -5.47
C TRP A 163 -11.82 -1.08 -4.26
N ILE A 164 -11.34 -2.31 -3.99
CA ILE A 164 -11.77 -3.08 -2.81
C ILE A 164 -11.47 -2.30 -1.52
N ASN A 165 -10.29 -1.73 -1.39
CA ASN A 165 -9.91 -0.96 -0.20
C ASN A 165 -10.76 0.29 -0.03
N GLN A 166 -10.98 1.08 -1.08
CA GLN A 166 -11.73 2.33 -1.00
C GLN A 166 -13.22 2.12 -0.71
N PHE A 167 -13.84 1.10 -1.29
CA PHE A 167 -15.29 0.90 -1.19
C PHE A 167 -15.69 -0.09 -0.11
N ILE A 168 -14.84 -1.05 0.24
CA ILE A 168 -15.15 -2.09 1.22
C ILE A 168 -14.30 -1.94 2.48
N THR A 169 -12.98 -2.12 2.38
CA THR A 169 -12.11 -2.27 3.56
C THR A 169 -12.14 -1.03 4.46
N ILE A 170 -11.91 0.16 3.91
CA ILE A 170 -11.86 1.43 4.67
C ILE A 170 -13.22 1.71 5.30
N ASN A 171 -14.32 1.53 4.57
CA ASN A 171 -15.64 1.84 5.11
C ASN A 171 -16.05 0.88 6.23
N VAL A 172 -15.75 -0.42 6.08
CA VAL A 172 -16.03 -1.41 7.14
C VAL A 172 -15.12 -1.18 8.34
N PHE A 173 -13.84 -0.90 8.11
CA PHE A 173 -12.89 -0.61 9.17
C PHE A 173 -13.29 0.62 9.98
N ASP A 174 -13.63 1.74 9.33
CA ASP A 174 -14.05 2.97 10.00
C ASP A 174 -15.40 2.79 10.74
N TRP A 175 -16.32 2.04 10.15
CA TRP A 175 -17.58 1.71 10.81
C TRP A 175 -17.34 0.94 12.11
N LEU A 176 -16.48 -0.07 12.09
CA LEU A 176 -16.12 -0.84 13.29
C LEU A 176 -15.35 0.00 14.31
N SER A 177 -14.43 0.86 13.84
CA SER A 177 -13.65 1.77 14.70
C SER A 177 -14.53 2.77 15.43
N GLY A 178 -15.64 3.17 14.81
CA GLY A 178 -16.66 4.04 15.42
C GLY A 178 -17.38 3.43 16.62
N TRP A 179 -17.26 2.13 16.87
CA TRP A 179 -17.86 1.45 18.04
C TRP A 179 -17.05 1.62 19.33
N GLY A 180 -15.90 2.29 19.27
CA GLY A 180 -15.03 2.49 20.44
C GLY A 180 -14.31 1.22 20.91
N LEU A 181 -14.21 0.22 20.06
CA LEU A 181 -13.46 -1.01 20.31
C LEU A 181 -11.96 -0.77 20.14
N SER A 182 -11.13 -1.58 20.82
CA SER A 182 -9.69 -1.54 20.57
C SER A 182 -9.40 -1.97 19.13
N MET A 183 -8.39 -1.37 18.50
CA MET A 183 -8.06 -1.60 17.08
C MET A 183 -7.73 -3.07 16.78
N GLY A 184 -7.15 -3.79 17.74
CA GLY A 184 -6.94 -5.24 17.61
C GLY A 184 -8.25 -6.04 17.50
N ILE A 185 -9.28 -5.67 18.27
CA ILE A 185 -10.62 -6.28 18.17
C ILE A 185 -11.27 -5.89 16.84
N VAL A 186 -11.12 -4.65 16.39
CA VAL A 186 -11.60 -4.20 15.06
C VAL A 186 -10.99 -5.06 13.95
N LEU A 187 -9.69 -5.30 13.96
CA LEU A 187 -9.01 -6.17 12.98
C LEU A 187 -9.50 -7.62 13.06
N LEU A 188 -9.75 -8.13 14.26
CA LEU A 188 -10.25 -9.49 14.46
C LEU A 188 -11.66 -9.63 13.87
N ILE A 189 -12.57 -8.68 14.19
CA ILE A 189 -13.93 -8.67 13.63
C ILE A 189 -13.89 -8.53 12.12
N LEU A 190 -13.09 -7.60 11.58
CA LEU A 190 -12.89 -7.42 10.14
C LEU A 190 -12.46 -8.73 9.48
N THR A 191 -11.52 -9.44 10.09
CA THR A 191 -11.05 -10.74 9.58
C THR A 191 -12.17 -11.79 9.58
N ILE A 192 -12.96 -11.86 10.66
CA ILE A 192 -14.12 -12.78 10.74
C ILE A 192 -15.14 -12.43 9.66
N MET A 193 -15.48 -11.15 9.48
CA MET A 193 -16.43 -10.71 8.45
C MET A 193 -15.97 -11.12 7.05
N VAL A 194 -14.69 -10.92 6.73
CA VAL A 194 -14.11 -11.35 5.46
C VAL A 194 -14.19 -12.88 5.30
N LYS A 195 -13.89 -13.65 6.36
CA LYS A 195 -14.01 -15.12 6.33
C LYS A 195 -15.45 -15.58 6.12
N VAL A 196 -16.43 -14.95 6.76
CA VAL A 196 -17.86 -15.22 6.55
C VAL A 196 -18.28 -14.91 5.12
N LEU A 197 -17.84 -13.79 4.56
CA LEU A 197 -18.13 -13.39 3.17
C LEU A 197 -17.60 -14.40 2.16
N VAL A 198 -16.40 -14.92 2.38
CA VAL A 198 -15.74 -15.88 1.47
C VAL A 198 -16.18 -17.33 1.74
N TYR A 199 -16.82 -17.61 2.89
CA TYR A 199 -17.20 -18.96 3.32
C TYR A 199 -17.99 -19.76 2.28
N PRO A 200 -19.02 -19.24 1.59
CA PRO A 200 -19.78 -20.02 0.62
C PRO A 200 -18.92 -20.54 -0.54
N ALA A 201 -17.93 -19.75 -0.97
CA ALA A 201 -17.01 -20.16 -2.03
C ALA A 201 -15.99 -21.18 -1.53
N THR A 202 -15.43 -20.98 -0.34
CA THR A 202 -14.48 -21.91 0.28
C THR A 202 -15.14 -23.25 0.60
N TRP A 203 -16.40 -23.26 1.03
CA TRP A 203 -17.16 -24.49 1.26
C TRP A 203 -17.28 -25.34 0.01
N LYS A 204 -17.69 -24.75 -1.13
CA LYS A 204 -17.80 -25.46 -2.40
C LYS A 204 -16.49 -26.12 -2.82
N THR A 205 -15.38 -25.44 -2.59
CA THR A 205 -14.07 -25.96 -2.92
C THR A 205 -13.59 -27.04 -1.95
N TYR A 206 -13.84 -26.86 -0.67
CA TYR A 206 -13.55 -27.89 0.32
C TYR A 206 -14.26 -29.19 -0.05
N MET A 207 -15.54 -29.12 -0.44
CA MET A 207 -16.30 -30.27 -0.94
C MET A 207 -15.72 -30.87 -2.22
N SER A 208 -15.25 -30.05 -3.17
CA SER A 208 -14.56 -30.53 -4.37
C SER A 208 -13.25 -31.25 -4.04
N SER A 209 -12.45 -30.67 -3.14
CA SER A 209 -11.19 -31.26 -2.68
C SER A 209 -11.42 -32.58 -1.93
N ALA A 210 -12.45 -32.65 -1.08
CA ALA A 210 -12.83 -33.88 -0.40
C ALA A 210 -13.23 -35.00 -1.38
N LYS A 211 -14.02 -34.66 -2.40
CA LYS A 211 -14.37 -35.61 -3.49
C LYS A 211 -13.12 -36.09 -4.24
N MET A 212 -12.16 -35.20 -4.55
CA MET A 212 -10.89 -35.60 -5.18
C MET A 212 -10.08 -36.56 -4.33
N ARG A 213 -10.03 -36.37 -3.00
CA ARG A 213 -9.36 -37.32 -2.09
C ARG A 213 -9.99 -38.71 -2.14
N VAL A 214 -11.30 -38.82 -2.22
CA VAL A 214 -12.01 -40.10 -2.36
C VAL A 214 -11.73 -40.76 -3.71
N LEU A 215 -11.47 -39.99 -4.77
CA LEU A 215 -11.13 -40.52 -6.09
C LEU A 215 -9.65 -40.92 -6.22
N LYS A 216 -8.80 -40.59 -5.25
CA LYS A 216 -7.36 -40.87 -5.29
C LYS A 216 -7.05 -42.37 -5.62
N PRO A 217 -7.67 -43.40 -5.01
CA PRO A 217 -7.36 -44.81 -5.34
C PRO A 217 -7.66 -45.10 -6.82
N LYS A 218 -8.73 -44.57 -7.42
CA LYS A 218 -9.03 -44.77 -8.83
C LYS A 218 -8.03 -44.08 -9.76
N ILE A 219 -7.53 -42.90 -9.33
CA ILE A 219 -6.45 -42.19 -10.03
C ILE A 219 -5.16 -42.98 -9.97
N ASP A 220 -4.87 -43.62 -8.84
CA ASP A 220 -3.69 -44.48 -8.68
C ASP A 220 -3.76 -45.75 -9.55
N GLU A 221 -4.94 -46.30 -9.80
CA GLU A 221 -5.17 -47.35 -10.79
C GLU A 221 -4.87 -46.89 -12.21
N ILE A 222 -5.36 -45.71 -12.62
CA ILE A 222 -5.03 -45.10 -13.91
C ILE A 222 -3.52 -44.84 -14.02
N ASN A 223 -2.88 -44.37 -12.96
CA ASN A 223 -1.44 -44.13 -12.93
C ASN A 223 -0.65 -45.45 -13.15
N LYS A 224 -1.10 -46.56 -12.59
CA LYS A 224 -0.50 -47.89 -12.79
C LYS A 224 -0.72 -48.45 -14.17
N LYS A 225 -1.89 -48.14 -14.81
CA LYS A 225 -2.25 -48.55 -16.16
C LYS A 225 -1.35 -47.89 -17.21
N TYR A 226 -0.92 -46.64 -16.97
CA TYR A 226 -0.10 -45.84 -17.88
C TYR A 226 1.24 -45.44 -17.23
N PRO A 227 2.21 -46.36 -17.09
CA PRO A 227 3.47 -46.07 -16.41
C PRO A 227 4.47 -45.32 -17.30
N LYS A 228 4.27 -45.34 -18.64
CA LYS A 228 5.22 -44.72 -19.60
C LYS A 228 4.87 -43.27 -19.85
N GLN A 229 5.90 -42.44 -20.05
CA GLN A 229 5.77 -41.03 -20.33
C GLN A 229 5.11 -40.74 -21.70
N GLU A 230 5.23 -41.69 -22.66
CA GLU A 230 4.60 -41.64 -23.97
C GLU A 230 3.06 -41.71 -23.89
N ASP A 231 2.50 -42.30 -22.82
CA ASP A 231 1.07 -42.40 -22.59
C ASP A 231 0.49 -41.25 -21.74
N ALA A 232 1.29 -40.23 -21.44
CA ALA A 232 0.87 -39.12 -20.56
C ALA A 232 -0.42 -38.42 -21.01
N MET A 233 -0.62 -38.26 -22.31
CA MET A 233 -1.87 -37.66 -22.87
C MET A 233 -3.07 -38.57 -22.62
N LYS A 234 -2.97 -39.89 -22.86
CA LYS A 234 -4.07 -40.86 -22.60
C LYS A 234 -4.41 -40.92 -21.12
N LYS A 235 -3.39 -40.96 -20.28
CA LYS A 235 -3.53 -40.91 -18.81
C LYS A 235 -4.28 -39.66 -18.36
N GLN A 236 -3.89 -38.48 -18.85
CA GLN A 236 -4.54 -37.22 -18.52
C GLN A 236 -5.97 -37.17 -19.00
N GLN A 237 -6.26 -37.70 -20.19
CA GLN A 237 -7.60 -37.77 -20.73
C GLN A 237 -8.51 -38.72 -19.92
N GLU A 238 -8.00 -39.88 -19.46
CA GLU A 238 -8.75 -40.82 -18.63
C GLU A 238 -9.00 -40.24 -17.22
N VAL A 239 -8.03 -39.54 -16.64
CA VAL A 239 -8.20 -38.80 -15.36
C VAL A 239 -9.23 -37.69 -15.51
N MET A 240 -9.20 -36.91 -16.60
CA MET A 240 -10.20 -35.86 -16.86
C MET A 240 -11.58 -36.43 -17.06
N SER A 241 -11.70 -37.58 -17.77
CA SER A 241 -12.97 -38.32 -17.93
C SER A 241 -13.51 -38.78 -16.57
N LEU A 242 -12.63 -39.32 -15.71
CA LEU A 242 -13.00 -39.70 -14.35
C LEU A 242 -13.55 -38.53 -13.54
N TYR A 243 -12.88 -37.38 -13.59
CA TYR A 243 -13.34 -36.15 -12.89
C TYR A 243 -14.69 -35.69 -13.42
N SER A 244 -14.90 -35.71 -14.76
CA SER A 244 -16.15 -35.32 -15.37
C SER A 244 -17.28 -36.27 -14.96
N GLN A 245 -17.04 -37.58 -14.92
CA GLN A 245 -18.02 -38.59 -14.54
C GLN A 245 -18.53 -38.43 -13.11
N TYR A 246 -17.65 -37.99 -12.19
CA TYR A 246 -17.99 -37.74 -10.76
C TYR A 246 -18.38 -36.31 -10.47
N GLY A 247 -18.49 -35.43 -11.49
CA GLY A 247 -18.86 -34.03 -11.34
C GLY A 247 -17.85 -33.25 -10.48
N VAL A 248 -16.56 -33.58 -10.58
CA VAL A 248 -15.47 -32.91 -9.85
C VAL A 248 -14.64 -32.11 -10.83
N SER A 249 -14.40 -30.85 -10.52
CA SER A 249 -13.52 -30.01 -11.33
C SER A 249 -12.09 -30.06 -10.75
N PRO A 250 -11.06 -30.35 -11.56
CA PRO A 250 -9.66 -30.28 -11.12
C PRO A 250 -9.25 -28.86 -10.72
N MET A 251 -9.91 -27.84 -11.25
CA MET A 251 -9.71 -26.43 -10.83
C MET A 251 -10.44 -26.08 -9.53
N GLY A 252 -11.31 -26.97 -9.03
CA GLY A 252 -12.05 -26.72 -7.79
C GLY A 252 -11.16 -26.50 -6.57
N GLY A 253 -9.94 -27.04 -6.54
CA GLY A 253 -8.98 -26.89 -5.45
C GLY A 253 -8.31 -25.50 -5.37
N CYS A 254 -8.07 -24.85 -6.50
CA CYS A 254 -7.38 -23.53 -6.53
C CYS A 254 -8.34 -22.33 -6.59
N LEU A 255 -9.61 -22.54 -6.91
CA LEU A 255 -10.60 -21.47 -7.08
C LEU A 255 -10.78 -20.58 -5.83
N PRO A 256 -10.78 -21.11 -4.56
CA PRO A 256 -10.86 -20.23 -3.40
C PRO A 256 -9.64 -19.37 -3.23
N MET A 257 -8.47 -19.90 -3.54
CA MET A 257 -7.23 -19.12 -3.46
C MET A 257 -7.31 -17.92 -4.42
N LEU A 258 -7.80 -18.14 -5.65
CA LEU A 258 -7.98 -17.08 -6.64
C LEU A 258 -9.02 -16.03 -6.19
N LEU A 259 -10.11 -16.45 -5.54
CA LEU A 259 -11.13 -15.54 -5.04
C LEU A 259 -10.68 -14.81 -3.76
N GLN A 260 -9.96 -15.50 -2.89
CA GLN A 260 -9.46 -14.94 -1.64
C GLN A 260 -8.26 -14.00 -1.84
N PHE A 261 -7.45 -14.24 -2.88
CA PHE A 261 -6.21 -13.48 -3.13
C PHE A 261 -6.42 -11.97 -3.23
N PRO A 262 -7.38 -11.42 -4.01
CA PRO A 262 -7.61 -9.98 -4.07
C PRO A 262 -7.98 -9.37 -2.71
N ILE A 263 -8.77 -10.08 -1.91
CA ILE A 263 -9.21 -9.62 -0.58
C ILE A 263 -8.03 -9.63 0.39
N LEU A 264 -7.23 -10.70 0.37
CA LEU A 264 -6.02 -10.80 1.20
C LEU A 264 -5.02 -9.71 0.84
N MET A 265 -4.82 -9.46 -0.47
CA MET A 265 -3.95 -8.39 -0.96
C MET A 265 -4.48 -7.01 -0.57
N ALA A 266 -5.80 -6.81 -0.56
CA ALA A 266 -6.39 -5.56 -0.11
C ALA A 266 -6.04 -5.28 1.37
N LEU A 267 -6.22 -6.25 2.24
CA LEU A 267 -5.84 -6.12 3.65
C LEU A 267 -4.33 -5.97 3.83
N PHE A 268 -3.53 -6.70 3.06
CA PHE A 268 -2.07 -6.61 3.11
C PHE A 268 -1.53 -5.22 2.71
N MET A 269 -2.22 -4.52 1.79
CA MET A 269 -1.88 -3.15 1.42
C MET A 269 -2.48 -2.12 2.38
N PHE A 270 -3.66 -2.36 2.91
CA PHE A 270 -4.36 -1.43 3.79
C PHE A 270 -3.74 -1.35 5.18
N VAL A 271 -3.51 -2.49 5.85
CA VAL A 271 -3.06 -2.53 7.25
C VAL A 271 -1.78 -1.74 7.50
N PRO A 272 -0.71 -1.85 6.67
CA PRO A 272 0.50 -1.06 6.87
C PRO A 272 0.34 0.44 6.58
N SER A 273 -0.72 0.82 5.86
CA SER A 273 -1.02 2.22 5.52
C SER A 273 -2.04 2.87 6.46
N ALA A 274 -2.66 2.08 7.35
CA ALA A 274 -3.67 2.56 8.29
C ALA A 274 -3.01 3.23 9.50
N ILE A 275 -3.02 4.56 9.52
CA ILE A 275 -2.46 5.34 10.63
C ILE A 275 -3.18 5.08 11.97
N GLU A 276 -4.43 4.65 11.92
CA GLU A 276 -5.26 4.34 13.09
C GLU A 276 -4.71 3.17 13.91
N LEU A 277 -3.89 2.31 13.29
CA LEU A 277 -3.25 1.17 13.95
C LEU A 277 -1.95 1.57 14.66
N ARG A 278 -1.41 2.76 14.34
CA ARG A 278 -0.17 3.26 14.89
C ARG A 278 -0.29 3.49 16.39
N GLN A 279 0.66 2.95 17.16
CA GLN A 279 0.69 3.03 18.63
C GLN A 279 -0.56 2.41 19.32
N GLN A 280 -1.25 1.50 18.63
CA GLN A 280 -2.35 0.73 19.22
C GLN A 280 -1.83 -0.64 19.68
N SER A 281 -2.01 -0.94 20.95
CA SER A 281 -1.61 -2.23 21.51
C SER A 281 -2.71 -3.30 21.35
N PHE A 282 -2.28 -4.55 21.21
CA PHE A 282 -3.18 -5.69 21.24
C PHE A 282 -2.48 -6.97 21.71
N LEU A 283 -3.02 -7.60 22.75
CA LEU A 283 -2.42 -8.76 23.40
C LEU A 283 -0.99 -8.46 23.88
N TRP A 284 0.00 -9.08 23.25
CA TRP A 284 1.43 -8.90 23.54
C TRP A 284 2.13 -7.91 22.60
N ALA A 285 1.44 -7.42 21.58
CA ALA A 285 1.98 -6.42 20.68
C ALA A 285 1.74 -5.03 21.24
N ASP A 286 2.80 -4.26 21.43
CA ASP A 286 2.72 -2.88 21.91
C ASP A 286 2.21 -1.92 20.84
N ASP A 287 2.44 -2.24 19.57
CA ASP A 287 2.07 -1.43 18.42
C ASP A 287 1.70 -2.33 17.22
N LEU A 288 0.45 -2.20 16.75
CA LEU A 288 -0.08 -2.96 15.60
C LEU A 288 0.47 -2.48 14.25
N SER A 289 1.12 -1.34 14.19
CA SER A 289 1.73 -0.83 12.96
C SER A 289 3.14 -1.35 12.71
N THR A 290 3.72 -2.06 13.68
CA THR A 290 5.07 -2.60 13.60
C THR A 290 5.10 -4.08 13.97
N TYR A 291 6.28 -4.69 13.89
CA TYR A 291 6.45 -6.10 14.24
C TYR A 291 6.45 -6.32 15.76
N ASP A 292 5.83 -7.40 16.19
CA ASP A 292 5.92 -7.90 17.56
C ASP A 292 7.25 -8.63 17.76
N ALA A 293 8.00 -8.28 18.80
CA ALA A 293 9.27 -8.91 19.14
C ALA A 293 9.20 -9.43 20.58
N ILE A 294 8.85 -10.71 20.75
CA ILE A 294 8.86 -11.35 22.08
C ILE A 294 10.27 -11.62 22.53
N ILE A 295 11.13 -12.04 21.60
CA ILE A 295 12.54 -12.32 21.87
C ILE A 295 13.35 -11.54 20.86
N THR A 296 14.34 -10.78 21.35
CA THR A 296 15.35 -10.11 20.55
C THR A 296 16.69 -10.77 20.74
N PHE A 297 17.38 -11.07 19.65
CA PHE A 297 18.71 -11.66 19.67
C PHE A 297 19.77 -10.58 19.50
N PRO A 298 20.93 -10.68 20.16
CA PRO A 298 22.04 -9.75 19.97
C PRO A 298 22.79 -9.98 18.64
N PHE A 299 22.40 -11.00 17.87
CA PHE A 299 22.99 -11.36 16.59
C PHE A 299 21.90 -11.56 15.54
N HIS A 300 22.29 -11.43 14.28
CA HIS A 300 21.40 -11.61 13.14
C HIS A 300 21.39 -13.08 12.70
N ILE A 301 20.19 -13.71 12.71
CA ILE A 301 19.98 -15.07 12.22
C ILE A 301 19.56 -14.98 10.75
N PRO A 302 20.23 -15.68 9.81
CA PRO A 302 19.81 -15.73 8.42
C PRO A 302 18.33 -16.12 8.30
N PHE A 303 17.58 -15.39 7.47
CA PHE A 303 16.13 -15.54 7.23
C PHE A 303 15.20 -15.16 8.39
N LEU A 304 15.66 -15.15 9.64
CA LEU A 304 14.84 -14.82 10.81
C LEU A 304 15.07 -13.37 11.29
N GLY A 305 16.27 -12.81 11.02
CA GLY A 305 16.64 -11.49 11.53
C GLY A 305 17.17 -11.55 12.96
N ASN A 306 16.93 -10.49 13.73
CA ASN A 306 17.38 -10.35 15.12
C ASN A 306 16.23 -10.44 16.13
N HIS A 307 15.04 -10.84 15.73
CA HIS A 307 13.87 -10.94 16.61
C HIS A 307 12.95 -12.09 16.18
N LEU A 308 12.16 -12.57 17.14
CA LEU A 308 11.12 -13.56 16.92
C LEU A 308 9.74 -12.93 17.17
N SER A 309 8.88 -12.96 16.15
CA SER A 309 7.49 -12.57 16.23
C SER A 309 6.61 -13.74 16.64
N LEU A 310 5.80 -13.59 17.69
CA LEU A 310 4.85 -14.62 18.11
C LEU A 310 3.70 -14.76 17.11
N PHE A 311 3.23 -13.67 16.51
CA PHE A 311 2.21 -13.77 15.47
C PHE A 311 2.68 -14.59 14.27
N CYS A 312 3.93 -14.39 13.82
CA CYS A 312 4.50 -15.19 12.74
C CYS A 312 4.66 -16.67 13.15
N LEU A 313 5.06 -16.92 14.38
CA LEU A 313 5.21 -18.29 14.90
C LEU A 313 3.86 -19.02 14.97
N LEU A 314 2.83 -18.37 15.50
CA LEU A 314 1.46 -18.90 15.56
C LEU A 314 0.89 -19.12 14.16
N MET A 315 1.12 -18.21 13.22
CA MET A 315 0.72 -18.35 11.82
C MET A 315 1.39 -19.61 11.20
N THR A 316 2.68 -19.78 11.42
CA THR A 316 3.41 -20.94 10.90
C THR A 316 2.89 -22.25 11.51
N LEU A 317 2.69 -22.28 12.83
CA LEU A 317 2.16 -23.46 13.52
C LEU A 317 0.76 -23.83 13.02
N THR A 318 -0.14 -22.87 12.88
CA THR A 318 -1.49 -23.11 12.35
C THR A 318 -1.46 -23.60 10.90
N ASN A 319 -0.56 -23.10 10.07
CA ASN A 319 -0.39 -23.58 8.69
C ASN A 319 0.09 -25.04 8.67
N ILE A 320 1.08 -25.41 9.50
CA ILE A 320 1.57 -26.80 9.60
C ILE A 320 0.46 -27.75 10.07
N LEU A 321 -0.35 -27.32 11.05
CA LEU A 321 -1.44 -28.16 11.57
C LEU A 321 -2.61 -28.31 10.55
N ASN A 322 -2.73 -27.41 9.61
CA ASN A 322 -3.80 -27.43 8.59
C ASN A 322 -3.38 -28.14 7.29
N THR A 323 -2.13 -28.57 7.15
CA THR A 323 -1.59 -29.27 5.98
C THR A 323 -1.67 -30.78 6.18
#